data_f8e9823f858930adee861aafac5d8dfb
#
_entry.id   f8e9823f858930adee861aafac5d8dfb
#
_cell.length_a   1.000
_cell.length_b   1.000
_cell.length_c   1.000
_cell.angle_alpha   90.00
_cell.angle_beta   90.00
_cell.angle_gamma   90.00
#
_symmetry.space_group_name_H-M   'P 1'
#
loop_
_entity.id
_entity.type
_entity.pdbx_description
1 polymer ?
#
loop_
_entity_poly.entity_id
_entity_poly.type
_entity_poly.pdbx_seq_one_letter_code
_entity_poly.pdbx_strand_id
1 'polypeptide(L)'
;MPHAAHADWRDRIGTFRIGIVAEPGAGNTVPGLALLTDAYGKALGMKVEFVVAHDYAALIEAQANARIQYAVYSATAYATALERCGCVEPLVAPVDADGATGIRSVLLTRDSKLPDLAAMQTHRIAMAPSDNVGGSLLPLAGLAADGIKISQDAPFLTHAGSAAAAEAMLVEGQADAVFGWERATAENRTAIAGDQPTDPDGTAARLEAAGIPKAALQIIWTSDVLRYGPHAVRSDLDPEAKRRLAVFLTNLRSQSPEVYDFVEAKHSGGFISAAAGDYAMATAIVRLLSESSGQ
;
A
#
# COMPACT_ATOMS: atom_id res chain seq x y z
N MET A 1 -25.27 -44.56 -11.09
CA MET A 1 -24.29 -43.82 -11.89
C MET A 1 -23.10 -43.54 -10.97
N PRO A 2 -21.86 -43.91 -11.30
CA PRO A 2 -20.73 -43.60 -10.46
C PRO A 2 -20.56 -42.10 -10.45
N HIS A 3 -20.51 -41.50 -9.24
CA HIS A 3 -20.08 -40.10 -9.06
C HIS A 3 -18.60 -40.08 -9.50
N ALA A 4 -18.31 -39.33 -10.57
CA ALA A 4 -16.93 -39.03 -10.89
C ALA A 4 -16.36 -38.27 -9.66
N ALA A 5 -15.44 -38.92 -8.96
CA ALA A 5 -14.69 -38.24 -7.91
C ALA A 5 -13.95 -37.10 -8.59
N HIS A 6 -14.41 -35.85 -8.34
CA HIS A 6 -13.63 -34.69 -8.74
C HIS A 6 -12.27 -34.78 -8.06
N ALA A 7 -11.21 -34.83 -8.87
CA ALA A 7 -9.85 -34.80 -8.34
C ALA A 7 -9.71 -33.65 -7.35
N ASP A 8 -9.15 -33.93 -6.17
CA ASP A 8 -8.92 -32.89 -5.15
C ASP A 8 -8.12 -31.75 -5.79
N TRP A 9 -8.45 -30.52 -5.46
CA TRP A 9 -7.73 -29.36 -5.96
C TRP A 9 -6.23 -29.41 -5.65
N ARG A 10 -5.84 -30.10 -4.56
CA ARG A 10 -4.45 -30.33 -4.19
C ARG A 10 -3.71 -31.19 -5.21
N ASP A 11 -4.37 -32.22 -5.71
CA ASP A 11 -3.80 -33.12 -6.73
C ASP A 11 -3.58 -32.38 -8.05
N ARG A 12 -4.47 -31.43 -8.38
CA ARG A 12 -4.32 -30.58 -9.58
C ARG A 12 -3.17 -29.59 -9.48
N ILE A 13 -2.91 -29.04 -8.27
CA ILE A 13 -1.83 -28.08 -8.03
C ILE A 13 -0.50 -28.79 -7.80
N GLY A 14 -0.49 -29.94 -7.09
CA GLY A 14 0.69 -30.74 -6.73
C GLY A 14 1.56 -30.05 -5.67
N THR A 15 2.19 -28.91 -6.00
CA THR A 15 2.97 -28.09 -5.07
C THR A 15 2.46 -26.65 -5.10
N PHE A 16 2.04 -26.13 -3.96
CA PHE A 16 1.58 -24.75 -3.83
C PHE A 16 2.77 -23.81 -3.72
N ARG A 17 2.90 -22.87 -4.66
CA ARG A 17 4.04 -21.94 -4.71
C ARG A 17 3.62 -20.55 -4.27
N ILE A 18 4.38 -20.03 -3.30
CA ILE A 18 4.23 -18.68 -2.73
C ILE A 18 5.36 -17.83 -3.26
N GLY A 19 5.03 -16.72 -3.93
CA GLY A 19 6.00 -15.76 -4.41
C GLY A 19 6.19 -14.59 -3.43
N ILE A 20 7.43 -14.22 -3.21
CA ILE A 20 7.83 -13.04 -2.44
C ILE A 20 8.96 -12.31 -3.16
N VAL A 21 9.12 -11.03 -2.89
CA VAL A 21 10.29 -10.27 -3.35
C VAL A 21 11.38 -10.35 -2.30
N ALA A 22 12.63 -10.57 -2.74
CA ALA A 22 13.79 -10.55 -1.85
C ALA A 22 13.96 -9.16 -1.19
N GLU A 23 14.26 -9.16 0.09
CA GLU A 23 14.68 -7.91 0.73
C GLU A 23 16.05 -7.46 0.21
N PRO A 24 16.28 -6.13 0.10
CA PRO A 24 17.56 -5.61 -0.35
C PRO A 24 18.72 -6.15 0.50
N GLY A 25 19.69 -6.79 -0.15
CA GLY A 25 20.87 -7.37 0.52
C GLY A 25 20.68 -8.77 1.09
N ALA A 26 19.47 -9.32 1.14
CA ALA A 26 19.21 -10.69 1.65
C ALA A 26 19.51 -11.80 0.64
N GLY A 27 19.77 -11.47 -0.63
CA GLY A 27 19.87 -12.45 -1.71
C GLY A 27 18.57 -13.25 -1.87
N ASN A 28 18.67 -14.57 -1.97
CA ASN A 28 17.51 -15.46 -2.06
C ASN A 28 17.13 -16.07 -0.70
N THR A 29 17.59 -15.48 0.41
CA THR A 29 17.33 -16.00 1.75
C THR A 29 15.95 -15.55 2.23
N VAL A 30 15.15 -16.50 2.70
CA VAL A 30 13.85 -16.23 3.33
C VAL A 30 14.00 -16.50 4.83
N PRO A 31 13.96 -15.47 5.68
CA PRO A 31 13.95 -15.67 7.12
C PRO A 31 12.81 -16.56 7.55
N GLY A 32 13.05 -17.54 8.44
CA GLY A 32 12.00 -18.41 8.92
C GLY A 32 11.44 -19.41 7.88
N LEU A 33 12.11 -19.65 6.75
CA LEU A 33 11.60 -20.47 5.62
C LEU A 33 11.01 -21.81 6.06
N ALA A 34 11.69 -22.55 6.93
CA ALA A 34 11.21 -23.86 7.39
C ALA A 34 9.90 -23.72 8.18
N LEU A 35 9.82 -22.73 9.06
CA LEU A 35 8.63 -22.42 9.87
C LEU A 35 7.45 -21.97 8.98
N LEU A 36 7.72 -21.10 8.03
CA LEU A 36 6.73 -20.63 7.05
C LEU A 36 6.21 -21.78 6.19
N THR A 37 7.11 -22.60 5.64
CA THR A 37 6.74 -23.76 4.80
C THR A 37 5.86 -24.75 5.55
N ASP A 38 6.20 -25.05 6.80
CA ASP A 38 5.40 -25.93 7.68
C ASP A 38 4.02 -25.31 7.97
N ALA A 39 3.96 -24.03 8.36
CA ALA A 39 2.72 -23.35 8.71
C ALA A 39 1.73 -23.29 7.53
N TYR A 40 2.18 -22.83 6.36
CA TYR A 40 1.36 -22.80 5.15
C TYR A 40 1.00 -24.22 4.68
N GLY A 41 1.92 -25.17 4.78
CA GLY A 41 1.69 -26.58 4.45
C GLY A 41 0.59 -27.19 5.29
N LYS A 42 0.58 -26.94 6.60
CA LYS A 42 -0.48 -27.37 7.53
C LYS A 42 -1.81 -26.70 7.20
N ALA A 43 -1.82 -25.39 6.94
CA ALA A 43 -3.02 -24.66 6.61
C ALA A 43 -3.70 -25.18 5.34
N LEU A 44 -2.92 -25.45 4.30
CA LEU A 44 -3.41 -25.92 3.00
C LEU A 44 -3.59 -27.46 2.94
N GLY A 45 -2.88 -28.21 3.78
CA GLY A 45 -2.84 -29.67 3.75
C GLY A 45 -2.10 -30.22 2.53
N MET A 46 -1.05 -29.52 2.06
CA MET A 46 -0.26 -29.93 0.90
C MET A 46 1.16 -29.35 0.95
N LYS A 47 2.02 -29.82 0.03
CA LYS A 47 3.39 -29.30 -0.10
C LYS A 47 3.38 -27.83 -0.52
N VAL A 48 4.20 -27.02 0.16
CA VAL A 48 4.39 -25.60 -0.13
C VAL A 48 5.86 -25.31 -0.47
N GLU A 49 6.08 -24.44 -1.42
CA GLU A 49 7.39 -23.93 -1.80
C GLU A 49 7.37 -22.40 -1.89
N PHE A 50 8.44 -21.75 -1.44
CA PHE A 50 8.63 -20.30 -1.62
C PHE A 50 9.49 -20.03 -2.85
N VAL A 51 9.04 -19.10 -3.67
CA VAL A 51 9.73 -18.62 -4.87
C VAL A 51 10.14 -17.16 -4.61
N VAL A 52 11.44 -16.92 -4.54
CA VAL A 52 11.98 -15.57 -4.32
C VAL A 52 12.20 -14.90 -5.68
N ALA A 53 11.48 -13.83 -5.93
CA ALA A 53 11.67 -12.95 -7.08
C ALA A 53 12.67 -11.84 -6.73
N HIS A 54 13.46 -11.39 -7.69
CA HIS A 54 14.43 -10.31 -7.48
C HIS A 54 13.76 -8.93 -7.42
N ASP A 55 12.58 -8.79 -8.00
CA ASP A 55 11.76 -7.59 -7.96
C ASP A 55 10.27 -7.89 -8.19
N TYR A 56 9.44 -6.86 -8.10
CA TYR A 56 8.00 -6.99 -8.34
C TYR A 56 7.67 -7.33 -9.80
N ALA A 57 8.46 -6.91 -10.78
CA ALA A 57 8.21 -7.25 -12.18
C ALA A 57 8.32 -8.77 -12.41
N ALA A 58 9.36 -9.39 -11.87
CA ALA A 58 9.55 -10.84 -11.92
C ALA A 58 8.45 -11.59 -11.14
N LEU A 59 8.01 -11.05 -10.00
CA LEU A 59 6.92 -11.62 -9.19
C LEU A 59 5.59 -11.59 -9.96
N ILE A 60 5.26 -10.45 -10.57
CA ILE A 60 4.06 -10.26 -11.41
C ILE A 60 4.06 -11.26 -12.58
N GLU A 61 5.19 -11.36 -13.30
CA GLU A 61 5.31 -12.32 -14.41
C GLU A 61 5.18 -13.78 -13.94
N ALA A 62 5.70 -14.11 -12.76
CA ALA A 62 5.57 -15.47 -12.21
C ALA A 62 4.10 -15.80 -11.89
N GLN A 63 3.32 -14.86 -11.33
CA GLN A 63 1.91 -15.08 -11.03
C GLN A 63 1.03 -15.04 -12.29
N ALA A 64 1.27 -14.12 -13.21
CA ALA A 64 0.56 -14.03 -14.48
C ALA A 64 0.69 -15.33 -15.31
N ASN A 65 1.88 -15.93 -15.31
CA ASN A 65 2.17 -17.20 -16.00
C ASN A 65 1.85 -18.46 -15.16
N ALA A 66 1.07 -18.33 -14.08
CA ALA A 66 0.64 -19.42 -13.21
C ALA A 66 1.81 -20.25 -12.58
N ARG A 67 3.03 -19.68 -12.51
CA ARG A 67 4.17 -20.34 -11.86
C ARG A 67 4.08 -20.29 -10.34
N ILE A 68 3.34 -19.34 -9.79
CA ILE A 68 3.00 -19.20 -8.38
C ILE A 68 1.49 -18.99 -8.21
N GLN A 69 0.91 -19.49 -7.13
CA GLN A 69 -0.51 -19.38 -6.83
C GLN A 69 -0.84 -18.20 -5.95
N TYR A 70 0.11 -17.75 -5.17
CA TYR A 70 -0.03 -16.72 -4.16
C TYR A 70 1.21 -15.83 -4.14
N ALA A 71 1.01 -14.52 -3.94
CA ALA A 71 2.09 -13.54 -3.86
C ALA A 71 1.81 -12.47 -2.80
N VAL A 72 2.89 -11.92 -2.21
CA VAL A 72 2.86 -10.75 -1.33
C VAL A 72 3.28 -9.53 -2.13
N TYR A 73 2.41 -8.54 -2.24
CA TYR A 73 2.61 -7.36 -3.07
C TYR A 73 2.66 -6.06 -2.26
N SER A 74 3.33 -5.04 -2.79
CA SER A 74 2.97 -3.66 -2.46
C SER A 74 1.64 -3.30 -3.15
N ALA A 75 0.98 -2.22 -2.70
CA ALA A 75 -0.29 -1.81 -3.30
C ALA A 75 -0.17 -1.52 -4.81
N THR A 76 0.85 -0.79 -5.21
CA THR A 76 1.10 -0.46 -6.63
C THR A 76 1.52 -1.67 -7.45
N ALA A 77 2.32 -2.59 -6.88
CA ALA A 77 2.68 -3.84 -7.56
C ALA A 77 1.45 -4.73 -7.78
N TYR A 78 0.52 -4.80 -6.81
CA TYR A 78 -0.76 -5.49 -6.99
C TYR A 78 -1.59 -4.86 -8.12
N ALA A 79 -1.72 -3.52 -8.13
CA ALA A 79 -2.44 -2.82 -9.18
C ALA A 79 -1.82 -3.09 -10.57
N THR A 80 -0.49 -3.08 -10.66
CA THR A 80 0.22 -3.45 -11.90
C THR A 80 -0.05 -4.90 -12.31
N ALA A 81 -0.05 -5.85 -11.36
CA ALA A 81 -0.38 -7.25 -11.64
C ALA A 81 -1.82 -7.41 -12.15
N LEU A 82 -2.77 -6.69 -11.53
CA LEU A 82 -4.17 -6.68 -11.94
C LEU A 82 -4.33 -6.14 -13.37
N GLU A 83 -3.68 -5.02 -13.72
CA GLU A 83 -3.71 -4.47 -15.08
C GLU A 83 -3.01 -5.38 -16.08
N ARG A 84 -1.94 -6.06 -15.69
CA ARG A 84 -1.16 -6.95 -16.55
C ARG A 84 -1.96 -8.17 -17.04
N CYS A 85 -2.74 -8.79 -16.17
CA CYS A 85 -3.40 -10.06 -16.52
C CYS A 85 -4.88 -10.15 -16.11
N GLY A 86 -5.39 -9.30 -15.24
CA GLY A 86 -6.73 -9.48 -14.66
C GLY A 86 -6.92 -10.78 -13.89
N CYS A 87 -5.81 -11.50 -13.62
CA CYS A 87 -5.81 -12.88 -13.12
C CYS A 87 -5.47 -12.99 -11.63
N VAL A 88 -5.43 -11.87 -10.91
CA VAL A 88 -5.12 -11.81 -9.48
C VAL A 88 -6.28 -11.18 -8.71
N GLU A 89 -6.48 -11.62 -7.48
CA GLU A 89 -7.39 -11.00 -6.52
C GLU A 89 -6.73 -10.88 -5.16
N PRO A 90 -7.01 -9.81 -4.39
CA PRO A 90 -6.49 -9.64 -3.05
C PRO A 90 -7.28 -10.57 -2.12
N LEU A 91 -6.59 -11.18 -1.17
CA LEU A 91 -7.21 -12.07 -0.19
C LEU A 91 -7.33 -11.39 1.17
N VAL A 92 -6.20 -10.92 1.67
CA VAL A 92 -6.10 -10.15 2.92
C VAL A 92 -5.07 -9.04 2.77
N ALA A 93 -5.16 -8.04 3.63
CA ALA A 93 -4.14 -7.00 3.77
C ALA A 93 -3.80 -6.78 5.24
N PRO A 94 -2.57 -6.38 5.58
CA PRO A 94 -2.18 -6.10 6.94
C PRO A 94 -2.85 -4.83 7.47
N VAL A 95 -2.88 -4.71 8.79
CA VAL A 95 -3.28 -3.50 9.51
C VAL A 95 -2.26 -3.19 10.61
N ASP A 96 -2.13 -1.93 10.99
CA ASP A 96 -1.31 -1.54 12.12
C ASP A 96 -2.00 -1.84 13.46
N ALA A 97 -1.26 -1.74 14.56
CA ALA A 97 -1.77 -2.01 15.90
C ALA A 97 -2.95 -1.09 16.30
N ASP A 98 -2.98 0.13 15.77
CA ASP A 98 -4.05 1.12 15.94
C ASP A 98 -5.18 1.00 14.90
N GLY A 99 -5.14 -0.05 14.08
CA GLY A 99 -6.14 -0.33 13.06
C GLY A 99 -5.96 0.46 11.76
N ALA A 100 -4.84 1.17 11.57
CA ALA A 100 -4.57 1.82 10.28
C ALA A 100 -4.44 0.77 9.17
N THR A 101 -5.04 1.06 8.02
CA THR A 101 -5.16 0.12 6.89
C THR A 101 -4.37 0.57 5.66
N GLY A 102 -3.67 1.67 5.76
CA GLY A 102 -2.93 2.31 4.67
C GLY A 102 -2.55 3.73 5.03
N ILE A 103 -2.19 4.51 4.04
CA ILE A 103 -1.89 5.93 4.17
C ILE A 103 -2.82 6.76 3.28
N ARG A 104 -3.01 8.03 3.64
CA ARG A 104 -3.61 9.05 2.77
C ARG A 104 -2.63 10.20 2.60
N SER A 105 -2.67 10.87 1.49
CA SER A 105 -2.00 12.15 1.34
C SER A 105 -2.82 13.26 1.96
N VAL A 106 -2.13 14.26 2.50
CA VAL A 106 -2.70 15.49 3.05
C VAL A 106 -2.00 16.69 2.45
N LEU A 107 -2.74 17.77 2.21
CA LEU A 107 -2.18 19.09 1.89
C LEU A 107 -2.29 19.96 3.13
N LEU A 108 -1.12 20.31 3.69
CA LEU A 108 -1.00 21.11 4.91
C LEU A 108 -0.53 22.53 4.58
N THR A 109 -1.15 23.51 5.20
CA THR A 109 -0.70 24.90 5.18
C THR A 109 -0.44 25.42 6.58
N ARG A 110 0.35 26.49 6.66
CA ARG A 110 0.66 27.19 7.90
C ARG A 110 0.06 28.59 7.90
N ASP A 111 -0.51 29.02 9.04
CA ASP A 111 -1.03 30.37 9.26
C ASP A 111 -2.05 30.80 8.18
N SER A 112 -2.85 29.85 7.69
CA SER A 112 -3.84 30.05 6.63
C SER A 112 -3.27 30.70 5.33
N LYS A 113 -1.98 30.48 5.06
CA LYS A 113 -1.33 31.02 3.86
C LYS A 113 -1.93 30.49 2.56
N LEU A 114 -2.41 29.24 2.56
CA LEU A 114 -3.20 28.70 1.47
C LEU A 114 -4.65 28.55 1.98
N PRO A 115 -5.59 29.41 1.53
CA PRO A 115 -6.93 29.46 2.11
C PRO A 115 -7.79 28.24 1.78
N ASP A 116 -7.64 27.71 0.57
CA ASP A 116 -8.36 26.54 0.06
C ASP A 116 -7.61 25.86 -1.09
N LEU A 117 -8.12 24.73 -1.54
CA LEU A 117 -7.52 23.97 -2.63
C LEU A 117 -7.58 24.71 -3.98
N ALA A 118 -8.59 25.55 -4.21
CA ALA A 118 -8.73 26.29 -5.47
C ALA A 118 -7.61 27.35 -5.66
N ALA A 119 -7.09 27.89 -4.56
CA ALA A 119 -5.99 28.86 -4.58
C ALA A 119 -4.60 28.24 -4.83
N MET A 120 -4.49 26.90 -4.87
CA MET A 120 -3.21 26.17 -4.92
C MET A 120 -2.28 26.66 -6.05
N GLN A 121 -2.81 26.94 -7.25
CA GLN A 121 -2.02 27.34 -8.41
C GLN A 121 -1.34 28.72 -8.28
N THR A 122 -1.74 29.52 -7.32
CA THR A 122 -1.17 30.86 -7.06
C THR A 122 -0.22 30.88 -5.86
N HIS A 123 0.06 29.73 -5.27
CA HIS A 123 0.90 29.57 -4.09
C HIS A 123 2.05 28.60 -4.36
N ARG A 124 3.06 28.63 -3.51
CA ARG A 124 4.22 27.73 -3.59
C ARG A 124 3.93 26.46 -2.80
N ILE A 125 3.86 25.35 -3.49
CA ILE A 125 3.54 24.05 -2.88
C ILE A 125 4.78 23.17 -2.90
N ALA A 126 5.24 22.72 -1.73
CA ALA A 126 6.33 21.77 -1.62
C ALA A 126 5.83 20.34 -1.76
N MET A 127 6.60 19.51 -2.47
CA MET A 127 6.38 18.09 -2.65
C MET A 127 7.66 17.31 -2.36
N ALA A 128 7.53 16.04 -1.99
CA ALA A 128 8.63 15.09 -1.96
C ALA A 128 9.19 14.84 -3.39
N PRO A 129 10.29 14.08 -3.56
CA PRO A 129 10.76 13.68 -4.88
C PRO A 129 9.65 13.05 -5.73
N SER A 130 9.71 13.23 -7.04
CA SER A 130 8.64 12.85 -7.98
C SER A 130 8.26 11.37 -7.96
N ASP A 131 9.16 10.49 -7.54
CA ASP A 131 8.96 9.04 -7.36
C ASP A 131 8.45 8.64 -5.96
N ASN A 132 8.37 9.59 -5.03
CA ASN A 132 7.87 9.33 -3.67
C ASN A 132 6.36 9.09 -3.67
N VAL A 133 5.94 7.92 -3.18
CA VAL A 133 4.54 7.53 -3.20
C VAL A 133 3.67 8.47 -2.35
N GLY A 134 4.00 8.66 -1.07
CA GLY A 134 3.14 9.40 -0.13
C GLY A 134 3.10 10.91 -0.37
N GLY A 135 4.22 11.51 -0.76
CA GLY A 135 4.37 12.97 -0.88
C GLY A 135 4.36 13.52 -2.32
N SER A 136 4.19 12.65 -3.33
CA SER A 136 4.12 13.08 -4.74
C SER A 136 3.12 12.29 -5.57
N LEU A 137 3.25 10.98 -5.70
CA LEU A 137 2.39 10.18 -6.57
C LEU A 137 0.95 10.09 -6.04
N LEU A 138 0.80 9.83 -4.75
CA LEU A 138 -0.52 9.75 -4.10
C LEU A 138 -1.27 11.09 -4.12
N PRO A 139 -0.64 12.25 -3.81
CA PRO A 139 -1.28 13.55 -3.99
C PRO A 139 -1.81 13.78 -5.40
N LEU A 140 -0.97 13.57 -6.42
CA LEU A 140 -1.35 13.81 -7.82
C LEU A 140 -2.46 12.87 -8.29
N ALA A 141 -2.38 11.58 -7.92
CA ALA A 141 -3.42 10.61 -8.24
C ALA A 141 -4.73 10.91 -7.50
N GLY A 142 -4.66 11.34 -6.22
CA GLY A 142 -5.83 11.72 -5.44
C GLY A 142 -6.52 12.97 -5.99
N LEU A 143 -5.75 14.01 -6.31
CA LEU A 143 -6.30 15.21 -6.95
C LEU A 143 -6.93 14.90 -8.31
N ALA A 144 -6.31 14.03 -9.11
CA ALA A 144 -6.87 13.60 -10.38
C ALA A 144 -8.20 12.82 -10.20
N ALA A 145 -8.32 12.01 -9.14
CA ALA A 145 -9.56 11.32 -8.78
C ALA A 145 -10.67 12.32 -8.40
N ASP A 146 -10.32 13.44 -7.77
CA ASP A 146 -11.22 14.56 -7.46
C ASP A 146 -11.49 15.48 -8.68
N GLY A 147 -10.99 15.12 -9.87
CA GLY A 147 -11.16 15.88 -11.11
C GLY A 147 -10.15 17.03 -11.31
N ILE A 148 -9.15 17.14 -10.43
CA ILE A 148 -8.12 18.20 -10.48
C ILE A 148 -6.83 17.61 -11.07
N LYS A 149 -6.63 17.74 -12.37
CA LYS A 149 -5.43 17.25 -13.06
C LYS A 149 -4.30 18.28 -12.98
N ILE A 150 -3.18 17.88 -12.39
CA ILE A 150 -1.98 18.72 -12.23
C ILE A 150 -0.79 17.93 -12.78
N SER A 151 0.01 18.61 -13.62
CA SER A 151 1.30 18.05 -14.06
C SER A 151 2.29 18.04 -12.90
N GLN A 152 3.16 17.04 -12.83
CA GLN A 152 4.28 17.04 -11.89
C GLN A 152 5.20 18.25 -12.04
N ASP A 153 5.32 18.79 -13.26
CA ASP A 153 6.16 19.94 -13.57
C ASP A 153 5.40 21.27 -13.49
N ALA A 154 4.23 21.31 -12.83
CA ALA A 154 3.48 22.55 -12.68
C ALA A 154 4.32 23.60 -11.95
N PRO A 155 4.38 24.86 -12.44
CA PRO A 155 5.33 25.88 -11.97
C PRO A 155 5.15 26.29 -10.51
N PHE A 156 4.01 26.00 -9.91
CA PHE A 156 3.73 26.26 -8.49
C PHE A 156 4.15 25.10 -7.57
N LEU A 157 4.56 23.95 -8.13
CA LEU A 157 5.08 22.80 -7.39
C LEU A 157 6.60 22.87 -7.30
N THR A 158 7.14 22.56 -6.13
CA THR A 158 8.58 22.42 -5.91
C THR A 158 8.88 21.05 -5.33
N HIS A 159 9.58 20.21 -6.09
CA HIS A 159 10.05 18.92 -5.60
C HIS A 159 11.33 19.10 -4.79
N ALA A 160 11.26 18.76 -3.50
CA ALA A 160 12.42 18.72 -2.62
C ALA A 160 13.18 17.40 -2.76
N GLY A 161 14.41 17.35 -2.26
CA GLY A 161 15.25 16.15 -2.31
C GLY A 161 14.80 15.00 -1.39
N SER A 162 13.84 15.25 -0.49
CA SER A 162 13.21 14.26 0.39
C SER A 162 11.88 14.80 0.93
N ALA A 163 11.06 13.93 1.52
CA ALA A 163 9.84 14.35 2.22
C ALA A 163 10.15 15.30 3.39
N ALA A 164 11.19 15.01 4.17
CA ALA A 164 11.63 15.90 5.26
C ALA A 164 12.10 17.27 4.74
N ALA A 165 12.76 17.32 3.58
CA ALA A 165 13.14 18.59 2.97
C ALA A 165 11.93 19.39 2.48
N ALA A 166 10.88 18.74 1.95
CA ALA A 166 9.63 19.39 1.60
C ALA A 166 8.92 19.98 2.84
N GLU A 167 8.88 19.24 3.94
CA GLU A 167 8.36 19.71 5.22
C GLU A 167 9.16 20.92 5.75
N ALA A 168 10.50 20.89 5.67
CA ALA A 168 11.36 22.00 6.05
C ALA A 168 11.06 23.28 5.26
N MET A 169 10.73 23.18 3.96
CA MET A 169 10.33 24.34 3.15
C MET A 169 9.10 25.06 3.71
N LEU A 170 8.12 24.33 4.27
CA LEU A 170 6.97 24.93 4.95
C LEU A 170 7.39 25.60 6.27
N VAL A 171 8.22 24.92 7.07
CA VAL A 171 8.75 25.45 8.36
C VAL A 171 9.50 26.77 8.15
N GLU A 172 10.35 26.84 7.13
CA GLU A 172 11.20 27.98 6.80
C GLU A 172 10.46 29.09 6.00
N GLY A 173 9.20 28.87 5.62
CA GLY A 173 8.41 29.82 4.84
C GLY A 173 8.81 29.91 3.36
N GLN A 174 9.56 28.93 2.86
CA GLN A 174 9.91 28.81 1.44
C GLN A 174 8.73 28.29 0.61
N ALA A 175 7.81 27.53 1.23
CA ALA A 175 6.55 27.10 0.66
C ALA A 175 5.37 27.61 1.51
N ASP A 176 4.21 27.75 0.88
CA ASP A 176 2.96 28.17 1.53
C ASP A 176 2.12 26.98 1.97
N ALA A 177 2.35 25.82 1.35
CA ALA A 177 1.80 24.53 1.74
C ALA A 177 2.73 23.37 1.35
N VAL A 178 2.51 22.20 1.93
CA VAL A 178 3.26 20.97 1.65
C VAL A 178 2.33 19.79 1.51
N PHE A 179 2.58 18.94 0.52
CA PHE A 179 2.00 17.61 0.45
C PHE A 179 2.78 16.67 1.37
N GLY A 180 2.02 16.01 2.22
CA GLY A 180 2.52 14.99 3.12
C GLY A 180 1.61 13.78 3.18
N TRP A 181 1.73 12.98 4.23
CA TRP A 181 0.92 11.79 4.41
C TRP A 181 0.60 11.55 5.89
N GLU A 182 -0.47 10.80 6.12
CA GLU A 182 -0.87 10.29 7.42
C GLU A 182 -1.37 8.86 7.30
N ARG A 183 -1.24 8.05 8.36
CA ARG A 183 -1.84 6.73 8.41
C ARG A 183 -3.37 6.85 8.46
N ALA A 184 -4.06 5.98 7.74
CA ALA A 184 -5.51 5.97 7.65
C ALA A 184 -6.10 5.05 8.72
N THR A 185 -6.25 5.57 9.95
CA THR A 185 -6.92 4.89 11.07
C THR A 185 -8.44 4.92 10.96
N ALA A 186 -9.15 4.12 11.76
CA ALA A 186 -10.60 4.17 11.81
C ALA A 186 -11.11 5.55 12.29
N GLU A 187 -10.39 6.17 13.22
CA GLU A 187 -10.76 7.45 13.85
C GLU A 187 -10.66 8.62 12.90
N ASN A 188 -9.63 8.61 12.02
CA ASN A 188 -9.39 9.71 11.10
C ASN A 188 -10.00 9.50 9.70
N ARG A 189 -10.70 8.38 9.42
CA ARG A 189 -11.33 8.10 8.13
C ARG A 189 -12.50 9.02 7.79
N THR A 190 -13.20 9.53 8.80
CA THR A 190 -14.40 10.37 8.65
C THR A 190 -14.20 11.81 9.08
N ALA A 191 -13.00 12.17 9.53
CA ALA A 191 -12.71 13.50 10.02
C ALA A 191 -12.62 14.50 8.87
N ILE A 192 -13.39 15.57 8.96
CA ILE A 192 -13.37 16.72 8.04
C ILE A 192 -12.12 17.56 8.36
N ALA A 193 -11.55 18.22 7.35
CA ALA A 193 -10.42 19.12 7.54
C ALA A 193 -10.62 20.07 8.74
N GLY A 194 -9.67 20.07 9.67
CA GLY A 194 -9.64 20.97 10.83
C GLY A 194 -9.68 20.31 12.21
N ASP A 195 -10.29 19.13 12.38
CA ASP A 195 -10.51 18.52 13.71
C ASP A 195 -10.03 17.06 13.81
N GLN A 196 -8.95 16.74 13.09
CA GLN A 196 -8.46 15.37 13.01
C GLN A 196 -7.53 15.01 14.17
N PRO A 197 -7.69 13.81 14.78
CA PRO A 197 -6.62 13.24 15.58
C PRO A 197 -5.38 13.10 14.68
N THR A 198 -4.29 13.75 15.06
CA THR A 198 -3.03 13.69 14.30
C THR A 198 -2.41 12.31 14.46
N ASP A 199 -2.05 11.68 13.35
CA ASP A 199 -1.18 10.50 13.35
C ASP A 199 0.18 10.89 13.96
N PRO A 200 0.64 10.26 15.05
CA PRO A 200 1.90 10.63 15.70
C PRO A 200 3.12 10.49 14.79
N ASP A 201 3.04 9.67 13.75
CA ASP A 201 4.08 9.47 12.75
C ASP A 201 3.80 10.23 11.44
N GLY A 202 2.66 10.93 11.36
CA GLY A 202 2.22 11.67 10.19
C GLY A 202 2.96 12.99 9.98
N THR A 203 2.76 13.60 8.83
CA THR A 203 3.40 14.87 8.48
C THR A 203 2.99 16.00 9.43
N ALA A 204 1.72 16.07 9.86
CA ALA A 204 1.29 17.10 10.80
C ALA A 204 2.07 17.04 12.13
N ALA A 205 2.23 15.84 12.70
CA ALA A 205 2.98 15.64 13.95
C ALA A 205 4.47 16.01 13.78
N ARG A 206 5.08 15.68 12.64
CA ARG A 206 6.48 16.07 12.36
C ARG A 206 6.64 17.58 12.22
N LEU A 207 5.69 18.27 11.60
CA LEU A 207 5.68 19.73 11.52
C LEU A 207 5.49 20.39 12.89
N GLU A 208 4.65 19.83 13.76
CA GLU A 208 4.51 20.27 15.14
C GLU A 208 5.83 20.09 15.92
N ALA A 209 6.47 18.93 15.78
CA ALA A 209 7.78 18.67 16.38
C ALA A 209 8.89 19.62 15.85
N ALA A 210 8.77 20.07 14.60
CA ALA A 210 9.65 21.07 13.99
C ALA A 210 9.35 22.52 14.43
N GLY A 211 8.37 22.73 15.32
CA GLY A 211 8.09 24.01 15.96
C GLY A 211 6.93 24.80 15.34
N ILE A 212 6.14 24.24 14.44
CA ILE A 212 4.89 24.89 14.01
C ILE A 212 3.79 24.55 15.02
N PRO A 213 3.18 25.53 15.71
CA PRO A 213 2.07 25.25 16.64
C PRO A 213 0.90 24.54 15.94
N LYS A 214 0.32 23.53 16.58
CA LYS A 214 -0.86 22.82 16.04
C LYS A 214 -1.97 23.77 15.56
N ALA A 215 -2.25 24.83 16.32
CA ALA A 215 -3.25 25.82 15.95
C ALA A 215 -2.94 26.61 14.68
N ALA A 216 -1.68 26.62 14.24
CA ALA A 216 -1.24 27.29 13.00
C ALA A 216 -1.24 26.34 11.79
N LEU A 217 -1.35 25.03 12.00
CA LEU A 217 -1.43 24.03 10.95
C LEU A 217 -2.88 23.75 10.55
N GLN A 218 -3.12 23.69 9.25
CA GLN A 218 -4.43 23.34 8.68
C GLN A 218 -4.26 22.30 7.58
N ILE A 219 -5.04 21.22 7.65
CA ILE A 219 -5.20 20.26 6.54
C ILE A 219 -6.34 20.79 5.66
N ILE A 220 -6.05 21.18 4.44
CA ILE A 220 -7.04 21.74 3.51
C ILE A 220 -7.53 20.72 2.47
N TRP A 221 -6.85 19.58 2.35
CA TRP A 221 -7.26 18.49 1.48
C TRP A 221 -6.68 17.15 1.95
N THR A 222 -7.41 16.07 1.69
CA THR A 222 -6.98 14.70 1.94
C THR A 222 -7.36 13.80 0.77
N SER A 223 -6.49 12.88 0.39
CA SER A 223 -6.81 11.85 -0.60
C SER A 223 -7.66 10.73 -0.03
N ASP A 224 -8.20 9.90 -0.90
CA ASP A 224 -8.60 8.54 -0.55
C ASP A 224 -7.41 7.72 -0.06
N VAL A 225 -7.70 6.59 0.60
CA VAL A 225 -6.68 5.74 1.22
C VAL A 225 -5.94 4.91 0.17
N LEU A 226 -4.62 5.00 0.16
CA LEU A 226 -3.76 3.99 -0.43
C LEU A 226 -3.57 2.86 0.59
N ARG A 227 -4.27 1.75 0.39
CA ARG A 227 -4.21 0.56 1.27
C ARG A 227 -2.79 -0.02 1.32
N TYR A 228 -2.46 -0.67 2.43
CA TYR A 228 -1.26 -1.51 2.49
C TYR A 228 -1.34 -2.64 1.48
N GLY A 229 -0.19 -3.12 1.04
CA GLY A 229 -0.09 -4.13 0.00
C GLY A 229 -0.79 -5.44 0.37
N PRO A 230 -1.52 -6.06 -0.56
CA PRO A 230 -2.25 -7.29 -0.26
C PRO A 230 -1.39 -8.54 -0.37
N HIS A 231 -1.83 -9.56 0.35
CA HIS A 231 -1.57 -10.94 0.05
C HIS A 231 -2.58 -11.37 -1.00
N ALA A 232 -2.12 -11.63 -2.23
CA ALA A 232 -2.98 -11.85 -3.39
C ALA A 232 -2.82 -13.26 -3.95
N VAL A 233 -3.90 -13.81 -4.46
CA VAL A 233 -3.95 -15.14 -5.08
C VAL A 233 -4.34 -15.02 -6.55
N ARG A 234 -4.14 -16.08 -7.31
CA ARG A 234 -4.73 -16.17 -8.64
C ARG A 234 -6.25 -16.25 -8.54
N SER A 235 -6.95 -15.56 -9.43
CA SER A 235 -8.41 -15.55 -9.46
C SER A 235 -9.02 -16.93 -9.79
N ASP A 236 -8.27 -17.78 -10.51
CA ASP A 236 -8.66 -19.16 -10.85
C ASP A 236 -8.29 -20.20 -9.77
N LEU A 237 -7.67 -19.78 -8.65
CA LEU A 237 -7.37 -20.66 -7.54
C LEU A 237 -8.67 -21.22 -6.95
N ASP A 238 -8.64 -22.51 -6.57
CA ASP A 238 -9.79 -23.20 -5.99
C ASP A 238 -10.36 -22.44 -4.77
N PRO A 239 -11.69 -22.26 -4.68
CA PRO A 239 -12.32 -21.51 -3.58
C PRO A 239 -11.98 -22.05 -2.19
N GLU A 240 -11.78 -23.36 -2.05
CA GLU A 240 -11.40 -23.96 -0.76
C GLU A 240 -9.96 -23.59 -0.37
N ALA A 241 -9.03 -23.52 -1.35
CA ALA A 241 -7.69 -23.04 -1.10
C ALA A 241 -7.69 -21.58 -0.64
N LYS A 242 -8.46 -20.72 -1.31
CA LYS A 242 -8.63 -19.30 -0.94
C LYS A 242 -9.18 -19.18 0.49
N ARG A 243 -10.24 -19.91 0.79
CA ARG A 243 -10.86 -19.90 2.13
C ARG A 243 -9.86 -20.32 3.21
N ARG A 244 -9.09 -21.40 2.99
CA ARG A 244 -8.08 -21.88 3.94
C ARG A 244 -6.99 -20.85 4.19
N LEU A 245 -6.47 -20.24 3.14
CA LEU A 245 -5.49 -19.17 3.24
C LEU A 245 -6.04 -17.96 4.00
N ALA A 246 -7.26 -17.50 3.68
CA ALA A 246 -7.88 -16.37 4.36
C ALA A 246 -8.06 -16.65 5.86
N VAL A 247 -8.58 -17.83 6.23
CA VAL A 247 -8.74 -18.22 7.63
C VAL A 247 -7.39 -18.32 8.34
N PHE A 248 -6.38 -18.90 7.69
CA PHE A 248 -5.03 -19.01 8.24
C PHE A 248 -4.45 -17.62 8.51
N LEU A 249 -4.44 -16.74 7.52
CA LEU A 249 -3.83 -15.41 7.62
C LEU A 249 -4.55 -14.52 8.64
N THR A 250 -5.89 -14.47 8.63
CA THR A 250 -6.65 -13.63 9.56
C THR A 250 -6.50 -14.06 11.02
N ASN A 251 -6.21 -15.34 11.29
CA ASN A 251 -5.99 -15.84 12.64
C ASN A 251 -4.49 -15.92 13.03
N LEU A 252 -3.58 -15.67 12.08
CA LEU A 252 -2.16 -15.96 12.24
C LEU A 252 -1.53 -15.24 13.45
N ARG A 253 -1.81 -13.93 13.59
CA ARG A 253 -1.29 -13.14 14.70
C ARG A 253 -1.67 -13.69 16.08
N SER A 254 -2.90 -14.17 16.24
CA SER A 254 -3.40 -14.69 17.52
C SER A 254 -3.01 -16.15 17.78
N GLN A 255 -2.90 -16.97 16.74
CA GLN A 255 -2.65 -18.41 16.88
C GLN A 255 -1.17 -18.78 16.77
N SER A 256 -0.38 -18.00 16.04
CA SER A 256 1.04 -18.26 15.80
C SER A 256 1.80 -16.96 15.58
N PRO A 257 1.96 -16.10 16.63
CA PRO A 257 2.59 -14.80 16.51
C PRO A 257 4.02 -14.87 15.96
N GLU A 258 4.77 -15.91 16.29
CA GLU A 258 6.12 -16.16 15.75
C GLU A 258 6.14 -16.35 14.23
N VAL A 259 5.10 -17.00 13.67
CA VAL A 259 4.95 -17.13 12.22
C VAL A 259 4.51 -15.81 11.61
N TYR A 260 3.61 -15.10 12.32
CA TYR A 260 3.13 -13.79 11.88
C TYR A 260 4.28 -12.80 11.69
N ASP A 261 5.23 -12.73 12.61
CA ASP A 261 6.38 -11.82 12.55
C ASP A 261 7.27 -12.07 11.32
N PHE A 262 7.30 -13.29 10.78
CA PHE A 262 7.99 -13.59 9.51
C PHE A 262 7.14 -13.30 8.27
N VAL A 263 5.80 -13.37 8.38
CA VAL A 263 4.89 -13.09 7.26
C VAL A 263 4.69 -11.59 7.10
N GLU A 264 4.62 -10.85 8.21
CA GLU A 264 4.36 -9.42 8.25
C GLU A 264 5.17 -8.73 9.36
N ALA A 265 6.37 -8.28 8.99
CA ALA A 265 7.29 -7.65 9.94
C ALA A 265 7.00 -6.16 10.20
N LYS A 266 6.15 -5.52 9.37
CA LYS A 266 5.96 -4.06 9.39
C LYS A 266 4.69 -3.63 10.10
N HIS A 267 3.60 -4.40 9.95
CA HIS A 267 2.28 -4.03 10.45
C HIS A 267 1.82 -5.02 11.52
N SER A 268 1.74 -4.58 12.75
CA SER A 268 1.55 -5.47 13.91
C SER A 268 0.09 -5.70 14.31
N GLY A 269 -0.88 -5.25 13.52
CA GLY A 269 -2.32 -5.36 13.83
C GLY A 269 -2.99 -6.65 13.36
N GLY A 270 -2.30 -7.47 12.57
CA GLY A 270 -2.87 -8.67 11.97
C GLY A 270 -3.31 -8.44 10.52
N PHE A 271 -4.16 -9.34 10.03
CA PHE A 271 -4.71 -9.26 8.68
C PHE A 271 -6.22 -9.12 8.68
N ILE A 272 -6.75 -8.34 7.75
CA ILE A 272 -8.18 -8.22 7.45
C ILE A 272 -8.44 -8.59 5.99
N SER A 273 -9.68 -8.98 5.68
CA SER A 273 -10.08 -9.25 4.29
C SER A 273 -9.86 -8.03 3.40
N ALA A 274 -9.45 -8.27 2.17
CA ALA A 274 -9.24 -7.24 1.16
C ALA A 274 -10.06 -7.55 -0.10
N ALA A 275 -10.54 -6.50 -0.75
CA ALA A 275 -11.30 -6.58 -2.00
C ALA A 275 -10.60 -5.75 -3.10
N ALA A 276 -10.85 -6.07 -4.36
CA ALA A 276 -10.21 -5.37 -5.49
C ALA A 276 -10.49 -3.85 -5.47
N GLY A 277 -11.70 -3.43 -5.04
CA GLY A 277 -12.07 -2.02 -4.92
C GLY A 277 -11.23 -1.24 -3.90
N ASP A 278 -10.63 -1.91 -2.91
CA ASP A 278 -9.76 -1.26 -1.91
C ASP A 278 -8.46 -0.69 -2.53
N TYR A 279 -8.13 -1.09 -3.75
CA TYR A 279 -6.89 -0.71 -4.45
C TYR A 279 -7.11 0.31 -5.58
N ALA A 280 -8.27 0.98 -5.61
CA ALA A 280 -8.57 2.00 -6.62
C ALA A 280 -7.50 3.10 -6.67
N MET A 281 -7.01 3.57 -5.50
CA MET A 281 -5.95 4.59 -5.44
C MET A 281 -4.61 4.06 -5.95
N ALA A 282 -4.26 2.81 -5.68
CA ALA A 282 -3.07 2.18 -6.24
C ALA A 282 -3.15 2.09 -7.78
N THR A 283 -4.32 1.75 -8.32
CA THR A 283 -4.57 1.74 -9.76
C THR A 283 -4.45 3.16 -10.36
N ALA A 284 -4.96 4.18 -9.68
CA ALA A 284 -4.81 5.56 -10.12
C ALA A 284 -3.34 6.00 -10.20
N ILE A 285 -2.51 5.60 -9.21
CA ILE A 285 -1.06 5.87 -9.23
C ILE A 285 -0.39 5.17 -10.42
N VAL A 286 -0.70 3.89 -10.67
CA VAL A 286 -0.11 3.13 -11.78
C VAL A 286 -0.46 3.76 -13.13
N ARG A 287 -1.69 4.21 -13.31
CA ARG A 287 -2.12 4.94 -14.53
C ARG A 287 -1.38 6.27 -14.70
N LEU A 288 -1.23 7.04 -13.63
CA LEU A 288 -0.46 8.29 -13.65
C LEU A 288 0.97 8.04 -14.15
N LEU A 289 1.63 6.99 -13.64
CA LEU A 289 3.00 6.62 -14.05
C LEU A 289 3.07 6.16 -15.51
N SER A 290 2.08 5.42 -16.00
CA SER A 290 2.05 4.99 -17.41
C SER A 290 1.82 6.14 -18.38
N GLU A 291 0.99 7.12 -18.03
CA GLU A 291 0.77 8.34 -18.82
C GLU A 291 2.04 9.19 -18.91
N SER A 292 2.81 9.29 -17.82
CA SER A 292 4.06 10.04 -17.77
C SER A 292 5.19 9.38 -18.55
N SER A 293 5.19 8.05 -18.69
CA SER A 293 6.21 7.28 -19.42
C SER A 293 5.98 7.23 -20.92
N GLY A 294 4.82 7.64 -21.41
CA GLY A 294 4.43 7.66 -22.82
C GLY A 294 4.66 9.00 -23.55
N GLN A 295 5.15 10.01 -22.82
CA GLN A 295 5.54 11.33 -23.37
C GLN A 295 7.05 11.41 -23.54
#